data_c7be9356d779a8efe5c77b9ecd43a431
#
_entry.id   c7be9356d779a8efe5c77b9ecd43a431
#
_cell.length_a   1.000
_cell.length_b   1.000
_cell.length_c   1.000
_cell.angle_alpha   90.00
_cell.angle_beta   90.00
_cell.angle_gamma   90.00
#
_symmetry.space_group_name_H-M   'P 1'
#
loop_
_entity.id
_entity.type
_entity.pdbx_description
1 polymer ?
#
loop_
_entity_poly.entity_id
_entity_poly.type
_entity_poly.pdbx_seq_one_letter_code
_entity_poly.pdbx_strand_id
1 'polypeptide(L)'
;PGSMRVLEKAGYKLYGDVEAGAPTQEKPGFTDQTESGKAQRRVRYCTIDNQNLCEIIWGDNRSESTYGVQIRSSVRQTKQIPYTQTNSTAPTLQMVELFYTEHGLPIDKDKTYDYPNRYQIAYLPANFDGNNYEDRPNDRSIKLHFNREPRFYSWIGFHNGNYEIARYNAEALPLNKSYVPGGLRMLFNGAHGFKKDMTVHYSVTGYLNKKFTHPGFTNAIIKYPFPTFRLAELYLNYAEALIEIGGSNNL
;
A
#
# COMPACT_ATOMS: atom_id res chain seq x y z
N PRO A 1 -18.47 2.25 24.72
CA PRO A 1 -17.99 1.02 25.37
C PRO A 1 -18.85 -0.20 25.06
N GLY A 2 -20.20 -0.07 25.04
CA GLY A 2 -21.12 -1.22 24.85
C GLY A 2 -21.00 -1.86 23.47
N SER A 3 -21.01 -1.06 22.41
CA SER A 3 -20.92 -1.53 21.03
C SER A 3 -19.61 -2.28 20.75
N MET A 4 -18.50 -1.81 21.30
CA MET A 4 -17.19 -2.46 21.14
C MET A 4 -17.16 -3.83 21.81
N ARG A 5 -17.69 -3.94 23.04
CA ARG A 5 -17.81 -5.23 23.73
C ARG A 5 -18.68 -6.25 22.98
N VAL A 6 -19.73 -5.80 22.29
CA VAL A 6 -20.56 -6.67 21.44
C VAL A 6 -19.76 -7.21 20.27
N LEU A 7 -19.01 -6.35 19.58
CA LEU A 7 -18.18 -6.75 18.45
C LEU A 7 -17.06 -7.70 18.86
N GLU A 8 -16.35 -7.41 19.95
CA GLU A 8 -15.33 -8.30 20.51
C GLU A 8 -15.90 -9.69 20.88
N LYS A 9 -17.08 -9.73 21.53
CA LYS A 9 -17.78 -10.99 21.83
C LYS A 9 -18.23 -11.73 20.57
N ALA A 10 -18.51 -11.03 19.49
CA ALA A 10 -18.83 -11.60 18.19
C ALA A 10 -17.60 -12.07 17.40
N GLY A 11 -16.39 -11.93 17.96
CA GLY A 11 -15.14 -12.38 17.37
C GLY A 11 -14.46 -11.35 16.48
N TYR A 12 -14.95 -10.11 16.41
CA TYR A 12 -14.24 -9.05 15.71
C TYR A 12 -12.98 -8.64 16.46
N LYS A 13 -11.91 -8.46 15.74
CA LYS A 13 -10.60 -8.01 16.26
C LYS A 13 -9.84 -7.24 15.21
N LEU A 14 -8.86 -6.45 15.63
CA LEU A 14 -7.96 -5.79 14.70
C LEU A 14 -7.13 -6.83 13.94
N TYR A 15 -6.89 -6.54 12.68
CA TYR A 15 -6.08 -7.38 11.80
C TYR A 15 -4.61 -7.34 12.23
N GLY A 16 -4.05 -8.50 12.57
CA GLY A 16 -2.71 -8.63 13.12
C GLY A 16 -1.77 -9.49 12.26
N ASP A 17 -0.62 -9.81 12.84
CA ASP A 17 0.41 -10.63 12.16
C ASP A 17 -0.06 -12.07 11.93
N VAL A 18 -0.89 -12.60 12.82
CA VAL A 18 -1.45 -13.95 12.69
C VAL A 18 -2.33 -14.03 11.45
N GLU A 19 -3.21 -13.05 11.24
CA GLU A 19 -4.10 -12.96 10.10
C GLU A 19 -3.33 -12.68 8.80
N ALA A 20 -2.33 -11.80 8.86
CA ALA A 20 -1.46 -11.50 7.73
C ALA A 20 -0.68 -12.74 7.30
N GLY A 21 -0.22 -13.53 8.25
CA GLY A 21 0.55 -14.76 8.03
C GLY A 21 1.89 -14.51 7.31
N ALA A 22 2.53 -15.57 6.90
CA ALA A 22 3.72 -15.49 6.04
C ALA A 22 3.35 -15.25 4.57
N PRO A 23 4.24 -14.64 3.77
CA PRO A 23 4.05 -14.54 2.33
C PRO A 23 3.90 -15.93 1.68
N THR A 24 2.85 -16.08 0.89
CA THR A 24 2.57 -17.28 0.10
C THR A 24 2.28 -16.87 -1.34
N GLN A 25 2.12 -17.83 -2.22
CA GLN A 25 1.73 -17.56 -3.59
C GLN A 25 0.31 -16.96 -3.69
N GLU A 26 -0.57 -17.33 -2.77
CA GLU A 26 -1.94 -16.81 -2.68
C GLU A 26 -2.02 -15.46 -1.98
N LYS A 27 -1.10 -15.23 -1.05
CA LYS A 27 -0.89 -13.96 -0.34
C LYS A 27 0.52 -13.43 -0.62
N PRO A 28 0.85 -13.07 -1.86
CA PRO A 28 2.15 -12.51 -2.18
C PRO A 28 2.31 -11.14 -1.48
N GLY A 29 3.53 -10.79 -1.18
CA GLY A 29 3.80 -9.50 -0.58
C GLY A 29 5.10 -9.49 0.19
N PHE A 30 5.20 -8.66 1.20
CA PHE A 30 6.41 -8.39 1.95
C PHE A 30 7.01 -9.68 2.53
N THR A 31 8.20 -10.03 2.06
CA THR A 31 8.97 -11.19 2.55
C THR A 31 9.81 -10.85 3.77
N ASP A 32 10.04 -9.57 4.00
CA ASP A 32 10.78 -9.05 5.14
C ASP A 32 10.09 -9.40 6.47
N GLN A 33 10.86 -9.95 7.39
CA GLN A 33 10.41 -10.32 8.73
C GLN A 33 10.76 -9.26 9.79
N THR A 34 11.31 -8.12 9.38
CA THR A 34 11.49 -6.98 10.29
C THR A 34 10.13 -6.46 10.77
N GLU A 35 10.11 -5.69 11.84
CA GLU A 35 8.87 -5.09 12.33
C GLU A 35 8.23 -4.15 11.30
N SER A 36 9.04 -3.42 10.52
CA SER A 36 8.55 -2.60 9.42
C SER A 36 7.91 -3.44 8.31
N GLY A 37 8.56 -4.52 7.86
CA GLY A 37 8.03 -5.42 6.85
C GLY A 37 6.73 -6.09 7.28
N LYS A 38 6.65 -6.57 8.53
CA LYS A 38 5.41 -7.11 9.12
C LYS A 38 4.30 -6.05 9.17
N ALA A 39 4.63 -4.83 9.61
CA ALA A 39 3.68 -3.73 9.65
C ALA A 39 3.14 -3.37 8.25
N GLN A 40 4.02 -3.31 7.25
CA GLN A 40 3.64 -3.07 5.86
C GLN A 40 2.68 -4.16 5.36
N ARG A 41 2.96 -5.43 5.68
CA ARG A 41 2.11 -6.55 5.31
C ARG A 41 0.73 -6.48 5.97
N ARG A 42 0.66 -6.25 7.29
CA ARG A 42 -0.62 -6.05 8.00
C ARG A 42 -1.45 -4.95 7.35
N VAL A 43 -0.85 -3.79 7.16
CA VAL A 43 -1.50 -2.62 6.57
C VAL A 43 -1.97 -2.89 5.13
N ARG A 44 -1.20 -3.66 4.36
CA ARG A 44 -1.61 -4.03 3.01
C ARG A 44 -2.84 -4.93 3.02
N TYR A 45 -2.83 -5.99 3.82
CA TYR A 45 -3.86 -7.02 3.80
C TYR A 45 -5.10 -6.71 4.62
N CYS A 46 -5.06 -5.85 5.63
CA CYS A 46 -6.23 -5.55 6.46
C CYS A 46 -7.47 -5.06 5.70
N THR A 47 -7.31 -4.65 4.44
CA THR A 47 -8.40 -4.16 3.59
C THR A 47 -8.74 -5.07 2.42
N ILE A 48 -7.90 -6.06 2.12
CA ILE A 48 -8.02 -6.87 0.90
C ILE A 48 -7.97 -8.38 1.15
N ASP A 49 -7.73 -8.81 2.39
CA ASP A 49 -7.69 -10.24 2.71
C ASP A 49 -9.09 -10.83 2.58
N ASN A 50 -9.24 -11.79 1.64
CA ASN A 50 -10.49 -12.48 1.41
C ASN A 50 -10.69 -13.72 2.29
N GLN A 51 -9.70 -14.10 3.08
CA GLN A 51 -9.71 -15.26 3.97
C GLN A 51 -9.93 -14.87 5.43
N ASN A 52 -9.44 -13.69 5.84
CA ASN A 52 -9.52 -13.22 7.22
C ASN A 52 -10.25 -11.87 7.29
N LEU A 53 -11.55 -11.93 7.49
CA LEU A 53 -12.42 -10.75 7.54
C LEU A 53 -12.66 -10.24 8.97
N CYS A 54 -11.76 -10.56 9.90
CA CYS A 54 -11.95 -10.34 11.33
C CYS A 54 -12.15 -8.86 11.73
N GLU A 55 -11.74 -7.94 10.89
CA GLU A 55 -11.85 -6.50 11.15
C GLU A 55 -13.01 -5.84 10.36
N ILE A 56 -13.53 -6.48 9.32
CA ILE A 56 -14.54 -5.90 8.44
C ILE A 56 -15.93 -6.12 9.06
N ILE A 57 -16.58 -5.04 9.51
CA ILE A 57 -17.93 -5.07 10.06
C ILE A 57 -18.95 -5.02 8.95
N TRP A 58 -18.70 -4.19 7.94
CA TRP A 58 -19.53 -4.07 6.74
C TRP A 58 -18.66 -4.01 5.50
N GLY A 59 -18.89 -4.91 4.58
CA GLY A 59 -18.20 -4.97 3.29
C GLY A 59 -19.17 -5.07 2.13
N ASP A 60 -18.81 -4.45 1.00
CA ASP A 60 -19.53 -4.57 -0.26
C ASP A 60 -18.97 -5.75 -1.05
N ASN A 61 -19.81 -6.75 -1.30
CA ASN A 61 -19.45 -7.97 -2.04
C ASN A 61 -19.71 -7.88 -3.56
N ARG A 62 -20.18 -6.73 -4.05
CA ARG A 62 -20.39 -6.55 -5.49
C ARG A 62 -19.05 -6.55 -6.21
N SER A 63 -18.97 -7.30 -7.30
CA SER A 63 -17.74 -7.43 -8.10
C SER A 63 -17.23 -6.08 -8.62
N GLU A 64 -18.11 -5.14 -8.87
CA GLU A 64 -17.76 -3.81 -9.40
C GLU A 64 -16.92 -2.97 -8.44
N SER A 65 -17.17 -3.05 -7.12
CA SER A 65 -16.41 -2.27 -6.14
C SER A 65 -14.94 -2.71 -6.05
N THR A 66 -14.65 -3.98 -6.30
CA THR A 66 -13.27 -4.48 -6.31
C THR A 66 -12.66 -4.50 -7.71
N TYR A 67 -13.47 -4.76 -8.73
CA TYR A 67 -13.03 -4.83 -10.12
C TYR A 67 -12.41 -3.53 -10.60
N GLY A 68 -13.16 -2.45 -10.59
CA GLY A 68 -12.73 -1.16 -11.09
C GLY A 68 -11.50 -0.63 -10.35
N VAL A 69 -11.45 -0.78 -9.04
CA VAL A 69 -10.31 -0.34 -8.22
C VAL A 69 -9.07 -1.15 -8.57
N GLN A 70 -9.14 -2.47 -8.62
CA GLN A 70 -7.96 -3.31 -8.87
C GLN A 70 -7.40 -3.09 -10.28
N ILE A 71 -8.24 -3.05 -11.31
CA ILE A 71 -7.79 -2.80 -12.68
C ILE A 71 -7.13 -1.42 -12.80
N ARG A 72 -7.75 -0.38 -12.24
CA ARG A 72 -7.27 1.00 -12.38
C ARG A 72 -6.03 1.28 -11.54
N SER A 73 -5.83 0.57 -10.45
CA SER A 73 -4.70 0.74 -9.53
C SER A 73 -3.53 -0.20 -9.83
N SER A 74 -3.77 -1.29 -10.55
CA SER A 74 -2.72 -2.27 -10.84
C SER A 74 -1.65 -1.71 -11.75
N VAL A 75 -0.42 -2.11 -11.50
CA VAL A 75 0.74 -1.73 -12.31
C VAL A 75 0.59 -2.22 -13.75
N ARG A 76 0.87 -1.34 -14.70
CA ARG A 76 0.86 -1.70 -16.13
C ARG A 76 1.89 -2.79 -16.40
N GLN A 77 1.45 -3.85 -17.08
CA GLN A 77 2.31 -4.93 -17.54
C GLN A 77 2.67 -4.71 -19.02
N THR A 78 3.95 -4.80 -19.35
CA THR A 78 4.50 -4.21 -20.58
C THR A 78 4.33 -5.04 -21.83
N LYS A 79 4.00 -6.34 -21.77
CA LYS A 79 4.13 -7.18 -22.96
C LYS A 79 2.91 -7.93 -23.47
N GLN A 80 1.90 -8.26 -22.70
CA GLN A 80 0.88 -9.20 -23.20
C GLN A 80 -0.59 -8.94 -22.90
N ILE A 81 -0.93 -8.01 -22.01
CA ILE A 81 -2.35 -7.70 -21.71
C ILE A 81 -2.52 -6.19 -21.54
N PRO A 82 -2.66 -5.46 -22.65
CA PRO A 82 -2.68 -4.01 -22.62
C PRO A 82 -3.92 -3.39 -21.96
N TYR A 83 -4.97 -4.17 -21.72
CA TYR A 83 -6.27 -3.59 -21.38
C TYR A 83 -6.81 -3.91 -19.98
N THR A 84 -6.17 -4.78 -19.22
CA THR A 84 -6.69 -5.19 -17.92
C THR A 84 -6.08 -4.44 -16.73
N GLN A 85 -4.92 -3.80 -16.92
CA GLN A 85 -4.24 -3.09 -15.84
C GLN A 85 -3.83 -1.70 -16.33
N THR A 86 -4.51 -0.69 -15.82
CA THR A 86 -4.50 0.62 -16.45
C THR A 86 -3.59 1.64 -15.81
N ASN A 87 -3.08 1.37 -14.60
CA ASN A 87 -2.15 2.29 -13.94
C ASN A 87 -2.71 3.73 -13.81
N SER A 88 -4.02 3.88 -13.75
CA SER A 88 -4.70 5.18 -13.90
C SER A 88 -5.18 5.80 -12.58
N THR A 89 -5.22 5.03 -11.48
CA THR A 89 -5.53 5.59 -10.16
C THR A 89 -4.25 6.12 -9.53
N ALA A 90 -4.13 7.45 -9.51
CA ALA A 90 -2.91 8.12 -9.11
C ALA A 90 -3.15 9.01 -7.88
N PRO A 91 -2.50 8.75 -6.75
CA PRO A 91 -2.50 9.67 -5.62
C PRO A 91 -1.89 11.02 -6.00
N THR A 92 -2.45 12.10 -5.46
CA THR A 92 -1.88 13.43 -5.63
C THR A 92 -0.61 13.58 -4.80
N LEU A 93 0.27 14.51 -5.16
CA LEU A 93 1.46 14.84 -4.36
C LEU A 93 1.07 15.26 -2.94
N GLN A 94 0.00 16.05 -2.79
CA GLN A 94 -0.52 16.45 -1.49
C GLN A 94 -0.89 15.23 -0.63
N MET A 95 -1.54 14.22 -1.21
CA MET A 95 -1.86 12.98 -0.48
C MET A 95 -0.59 12.24 -0.06
N VAL A 96 0.43 12.21 -0.91
CA VAL A 96 1.73 11.59 -0.61
C VAL A 96 2.43 12.29 0.55
N GLU A 97 2.34 13.61 0.64
CA GLU A 97 2.92 14.40 1.73
C GLU A 97 2.22 14.23 3.07
N LEU A 98 0.92 13.88 3.08
CA LEU A 98 0.15 13.65 4.31
C LEU A 98 0.56 12.40 5.10
N PHE A 99 1.25 11.46 4.49
CA PHE A 99 1.79 10.32 5.24
C PHE A 99 2.87 10.79 6.21
N TYR A 100 3.00 10.09 7.33
CA TYR A 100 3.94 10.43 8.40
C TYR A 100 5.35 9.91 8.11
N THR A 101 6.32 10.40 8.89
CA THR A 101 7.67 9.86 8.96
C THR A 101 7.68 8.51 9.69
N GLU A 102 8.79 7.82 9.68
CA GLU A 102 9.02 6.59 10.46
C GLU A 102 8.84 6.80 11.98
N HIS A 103 8.93 8.03 12.46
CA HIS A 103 8.69 8.41 13.84
C HIS A 103 7.22 8.73 14.16
N GLY A 104 6.30 8.57 13.19
CA GLY A 104 4.88 8.84 13.37
C GLY A 104 4.51 10.33 13.45
N LEU A 105 5.34 11.20 12.91
CA LEU A 105 5.13 12.65 12.88
C LEU A 105 4.82 13.15 11.46
N PRO A 106 4.05 14.24 11.30
CA PRO A 106 3.96 14.93 10.03
C PRO A 106 5.35 15.32 9.52
N ILE A 107 5.57 15.20 8.20
CA ILE A 107 6.92 15.42 7.62
C ILE A 107 7.48 16.82 7.84
N ASP A 108 6.63 17.81 8.02
CA ASP A 108 7.00 19.21 8.32
C ASP A 108 7.23 19.48 9.83
N LYS A 109 6.89 18.52 10.69
CA LYS A 109 7.03 18.62 12.15
C LYS A 109 8.16 17.75 12.70
N ASP A 110 8.61 16.77 11.96
CA ASP A 110 9.73 15.92 12.36
C ASP A 110 11.06 16.63 12.09
N LYS A 111 11.76 16.98 13.14
CA LYS A 111 13.05 17.70 13.07
C LYS A 111 14.18 16.86 12.46
N THR A 112 14.03 15.54 12.42
CA THR A 112 15.01 14.63 11.84
C THR A 112 14.78 14.41 10.36
N TYR A 113 13.61 14.80 9.84
CA TYR A 113 13.25 14.69 8.45
C TYR A 113 13.71 15.93 7.65
N ASP A 114 14.43 15.71 6.55
CA ASP A 114 14.96 16.78 5.68
C ASP A 114 13.85 17.41 4.81
N TYR A 115 12.83 17.98 5.46
CA TYR A 115 11.65 18.55 4.80
C TYR A 115 11.98 19.61 3.73
N PRO A 116 12.92 20.55 3.93
CA PRO A 116 13.26 21.55 2.90
C PRO A 116 13.79 20.94 1.60
N ASN A 117 14.49 19.82 1.71
CA ASN A 117 15.13 19.16 0.58
C ASN A 117 14.37 17.92 0.07
N ARG A 118 13.11 17.72 0.49
CA ARG A 118 12.35 16.50 0.21
C ARG A 118 12.20 16.14 -1.28
N TYR A 119 12.29 17.13 -2.16
CA TYR A 119 12.21 16.90 -3.60
C TYR A 119 13.57 16.68 -4.28
N GLN A 120 14.67 16.76 -3.55
CA GLN A 120 15.98 16.46 -4.11
C GLN A 120 16.09 14.98 -4.44
N ILE A 121 16.72 14.69 -5.58
CA ILE A 121 17.07 13.34 -6.00
C ILE A 121 18.24 12.84 -5.16
N ALA A 122 18.11 11.64 -4.62
CA ALA A 122 19.15 10.97 -3.85
C ALA A 122 19.19 9.48 -4.19
N TYR A 123 20.30 8.84 -3.88
CA TYR A 123 20.41 7.37 -3.93
C TYR A 123 19.52 6.75 -2.87
N LEU A 124 19.00 5.55 -3.15
CA LEU A 124 18.25 4.80 -2.16
C LEU A 124 19.18 4.45 -0.98
N PRO A 125 18.77 4.70 0.26
CA PRO A 125 19.53 4.27 1.41
C PRO A 125 19.71 2.73 1.44
N ALA A 126 20.80 2.24 2.03
CA ALA A 126 20.91 0.82 2.34
C ALA A 126 19.75 0.38 3.25
N ASN A 127 19.23 -0.80 3.02
CA ASN A 127 18.04 -1.34 3.73
C ASN A 127 16.82 -0.42 3.68
N PHE A 128 16.64 0.28 2.56
CA PHE A 128 15.51 1.16 2.36
C PHE A 128 14.18 0.39 2.46
N ASP A 129 13.30 0.80 3.34
CA ASP A 129 12.01 0.12 3.60
C ASP A 129 11.13 -0.07 2.37
N GLY A 130 11.20 0.84 1.41
CA GLY A 130 10.54 0.69 0.13
C GLY A 130 11.16 -0.37 -0.80
N ASN A 131 12.26 -1.00 -0.40
CA ASN A 131 13.03 -2.00 -1.15
C ASN A 131 13.26 -3.29 -0.37
N ASN A 132 12.34 -3.71 0.46
CA ASN A 132 12.45 -4.88 1.34
C ASN A 132 12.82 -6.20 0.64
N TYR A 133 12.97 -6.21 -0.67
CA TYR A 133 13.22 -7.41 -1.47
C TYR A 133 14.59 -7.42 -2.14
N GLU A 134 15.09 -6.27 -2.52
CA GLU A 134 16.35 -6.13 -3.25
C GLU A 134 17.07 -4.87 -2.79
N ASP A 135 18.32 -5.02 -2.39
CA ASP A 135 19.19 -3.86 -2.15
C ASP A 135 19.62 -3.28 -3.50
N ARG A 136 19.33 -2.01 -3.74
CA ARG A 136 19.56 -1.30 -5.00
C ARG A 136 20.23 0.06 -4.75
N PRO A 137 21.45 0.08 -4.22
CA PRO A 137 22.11 1.32 -3.78
C PRO A 137 22.43 2.30 -4.92
N ASN A 138 22.40 1.84 -6.18
CA ASN A 138 22.62 2.69 -7.36
C ASN A 138 21.33 3.30 -7.92
N ASP A 139 20.18 2.85 -7.47
CA ASP A 139 18.90 3.44 -7.86
C ASP A 139 18.67 4.76 -7.12
N ARG A 140 17.90 5.65 -7.73
CA ARG A 140 17.63 6.98 -7.19
C ARG A 140 16.15 7.23 -7.08
N SER A 141 15.76 7.99 -6.06
CA SER A 141 14.41 8.53 -5.92
C SER A 141 14.49 9.92 -5.29
N ILE A 142 13.35 10.58 -5.07
CA ILE A 142 13.35 11.82 -4.29
C ILE A 142 13.32 11.51 -2.79
N LYS A 143 13.93 12.37 -1.99
CA LYS A 143 14.00 12.20 -0.52
C LYS A 143 12.62 12.12 0.14
N LEU A 144 11.58 12.65 -0.50
CA LEU A 144 10.19 12.54 -0.04
C LEU A 144 9.75 11.09 0.22
N HIS A 145 10.39 10.13 -0.45
CA HIS A 145 10.04 8.71 -0.31
C HIS A 145 10.79 7.99 0.82
N PHE A 146 11.76 8.66 1.48
CA PHE A 146 12.62 8.03 2.48
C PHE A 146 12.08 8.26 3.89
N ASN A 147 12.41 7.35 4.80
CA ASN A 147 12.11 7.45 6.23
C ASN A 147 10.62 7.72 6.51
N ARG A 148 9.75 6.99 5.80
CA ARG A 148 8.29 7.11 5.92
C ARG A 148 7.71 5.96 6.73
N GLU A 149 6.54 6.17 7.26
CA GLU A 149 5.79 5.15 7.98
C GLU A 149 5.48 3.91 7.11
N PRO A 150 5.31 2.72 7.68
CA PRO A 150 5.00 1.50 6.93
C PRO A 150 3.77 1.62 6.03
N ARG A 151 2.78 2.42 6.43
CA ARG A 151 1.56 2.67 5.65
C ARG A 151 1.85 3.34 4.31
N PHE A 152 2.83 4.23 4.25
CA PHE A 152 3.28 4.86 3.01
C PHE A 152 3.76 3.80 2.01
N TYR A 153 4.68 2.93 2.41
CA TYR A 153 5.24 1.88 1.55
C TYR A 153 4.20 0.83 1.15
N SER A 154 3.20 0.59 2.00
CA SER A 154 2.12 -0.36 1.74
C SER A 154 1.13 0.13 0.70
N TRP A 155 0.85 1.44 0.65
CA TRP A 155 -0.24 1.99 -0.14
C TRP A 155 0.17 2.86 -1.31
N ILE A 156 1.41 3.34 -1.34
CA ILE A 156 1.91 4.24 -2.39
C ILE A 156 2.98 3.52 -3.21
N GLY A 157 2.78 3.49 -4.52
CA GLY A 157 3.80 3.12 -5.49
C GLY A 157 4.49 4.37 -6.02
N PHE A 158 5.82 4.38 -6.02
CA PHE A 158 6.65 5.52 -6.42
C PHE A 158 7.88 5.04 -7.20
N HIS A 159 8.59 5.95 -7.84
CA HIS A 159 9.76 5.61 -8.66
C HIS A 159 10.84 4.89 -7.85
N ASN A 160 11.24 3.73 -8.35
CA ASN A 160 12.16 2.78 -7.71
C ASN A 160 11.67 2.19 -6.37
N GLY A 161 10.41 2.42 -5.97
CA GLY A 161 9.79 1.69 -4.88
C GLY A 161 9.30 0.31 -5.32
N ASN A 162 9.14 -0.59 -4.37
CA ASN A 162 8.58 -1.92 -4.62
C ASN A 162 7.08 -1.87 -4.93
N TYR A 163 6.64 -2.79 -5.75
CA TYR A 163 5.23 -3.06 -6.00
C TYR A 163 4.98 -4.56 -5.92
N GLU A 164 4.20 -4.97 -4.95
CA GLU A 164 3.90 -6.37 -4.66
C GLU A 164 2.88 -6.89 -5.68
N ILE A 165 3.22 -7.98 -6.35
CA ILE A 165 2.37 -8.65 -7.33
C ILE A 165 2.76 -10.13 -7.43
N ALA A 166 1.78 -11.03 -7.49
CA ALA A 166 2.04 -12.48 -7.56
C ALA A 166 2.67 -12.91 -8.87
N ARG A 167 2.36 -12.20 -9.93
CA ARG A 167 2.85 -12.51 -11.27
C ARG A 167 2.96 -11.25 -12.12
N TYR A 168 4.13 -10.99 -12.59
CA TYR A 168 4.40 -9.90 -13.52
C TYR A 168 4.63 -10.47 -14.92
N ASN A 169 3.78 -10.08 -15.88
CA ASN A 169 3.74 -10.75 -17.21
C ASN A 169 4.89 -10.38 -18.14
N ALA A 170 5.80 -9.52 -17.76
CA ALA A 170 7.01 -9.32 -18.58
C ALA A 170 7.86 -10.59 -18.64
N GLU A 171 7.88 -11.32 -17.53
CA GLU A 171 8.51 -12.64 -17.36
C GLU A 171 7.80 -13.35 -16.22
N ALA A 172 7.69 -14.68 -16.29
CA ALA A 172 7.19 -15.44 -15.14
C ALA A 172 8.12 -15.17 -13.95
N LEU A 173 7.58 -14.55 -12.90
CA LEU A 173 8.36 -14.35 -11.68
C LEU A 173 8.71 -15.71 -11.09
N PRO A 174 9.96 -15.93 -10.64
CA PRO A 174 10.29 -17.07 -9.83
C PRO A 174 9.34 -17.18 -8.64
N LEU A 175 9.03 -18.38 -8.18
CA LEU A 175 8.11 -18.63 -7.05
C LEU A 175 8.49 -17.88 -5.76
N ASN A 176 9.74 -17.48 -5.63
CA ASN A 176 10.27 -16.72 -4.50
C ASN A 176 10.19 -15.18 -4.67
N LYS A 177 9.72 -14.70 -5.83
CA LYS A 177 9.54 -13.26 -6.07
C LYS A 177 8.06 -12.92 -6.22
N SER A 178 7.59 -11.99 -5.43
CA SER A 178 6.19 -11.53 -5.40
C SER A 178 6.10 -10.01 -5.58
N TYR A 179 6.91 -9.45 -6.47
CA TYR A 179 7.00 -8.02 -6.71
C TYR A 179 7.54 -7.72 -8.11
N VAL A 180 7.37 -6.48 -8.57
CA VAL A 180 7.94 -5.99 -9.84
C VAL A 180 9.46 -5.96 -9.72
N PRO A 181 10.20 -6.77 -10.50
CA PRO A 181 11.66 -6.80 -10.42
C PRO A 181 12.27 -5.42 -10.70
N GLY A 182 13.27 -5.04 -9.90
CA GLY A 182 13.95 -3.76 -10.01
C GLY A 182 13.07 -2.54 -9.71
N GLY A 183 11.91 -2.73 -9.09
CA GLY A 183 10.99 -1.68 -8.67
C GLY A 183 10.26 -0.96 -9.81
N LEU A 184 9.41 -0.02 -9.42
CA LEU A 184 8.60 0.76 -10.35
C LEU A 184 9.46 1.74 -11.16
N ARG A 185 9.25 1.82 -12.47
CA ARG A 185 9.92 2.75 -13.39
C ARG A 185 8.92 3.85 -13.80
N MET A 186 8.72 4.85 -12.91
CA MET A 186 7.69 5.88 -13.03
C MET A 186 8.13 7.14 -13.82
N LEU A 187 9.37 7.21 -14.26
CA LEU A 187 9.84 8.35 -15.07
C LEU A 187 9.19 8.37 -16.45
N PHE A 188 9.28 9.52 -17.11
CA PHE A 188 8.83 9.70 -18.49
C PHE A 188 9.45 8.63 -19.41
N ASN A 189 8.63 8.00 -20.21
CA ASN A 189 8.95 6.83 -21.04
C ASN A 189 9.41 5.57 -20.27
N GLY A 190 9.37 5.59 -18.94
CA GLY A 190 9.61 4.40 -18.12
C GLY A 190 8.52 3.34 -18.28
N ALA A 191 8.79 2.11 -17.86
CA ALA A 191 7.87 0.99 -18.03
C ALA A 191 6.49 1.24 -17.40
N HIS A 192 6.42 1.99 -16.30
CA HIS A 192 5.20 2.23 -15.53
C HIS A 192 4.77 3.71 -15.53
N GLY A 193 5.63 4.61 -16.01
CA GLY A 193 5.37 6.04 -16.08
C GLY A 193 4.57 6.46 -17.31
N PHE A 194 4.48 7.76 -17.51
CA PHE A 194 3.88 8.34 -18.71
C PHE A 194 4.72 8.00 -19.96
N LYS A 195 4.05 7.59 -21.01
CA LYS A 195 4.68 7.36 -22.33
C LYS A 195 4.06 8.28 -23.37
N LYS A 196 4.91 8.90 -24.20
CA LYS A 196 4.49 9.82 -25.24
C LYS A 196 3.47 9.21 -26.21
N ASP A 197 3.60 7.93 -26.49
CA ASP A 197 2.76 7.23 -27.47
C ASP A 197 1.49 6.61 -26.85
N MET A 198 1.23 6.87 -25.55
CA MET A 198 0.06 6.36 -24.84
C MET A 198 -0.85 7.51 -24.44
N THR A 199 -2.08 7.44 -24.90
CA THR A 199 -3.14 8.38 -24.52
C THR A 199 -3.88 7.98 -23.23
N VAL A 200 -3.70 6.74 -22.78
CA VAL A 200 -4.35 6.13 -21.61
C VAL A 200 -3.39 5.17 -20.90
N HIS A 201 -3.78 4.66 -19.74
CA HIS A 201 -3.04 3.64 -19.00
C HIS A 201 -1.70 4.12 -18.42
N TYR A 202 -1.65 5.33 -17.91
CA TYR A 202 -0.50 5.88 -17.21
C TYR A 202 -0.92 6.66 -15.95
N SER A 203 -0.01 6.77 -15.00
CA SER A 203 -0.19 7.64 -13.86
C SER A 203 0.07 9.09 -14.25
N VAL A 204 -0.88 9.98 -13.95
CA VAL A 204 -0.74 11.43 -14.23
C VAL A 204 0.11 12.16 -13.19
N THR A 205 0.35 11.54 -12.01
CA THR A 205 1.09 12.17 -10.91
C THR A 205 2.48 11.57 -10.67
N GLY A 206 2.82 10.50 -11.36
CA GLY A 206 4.05 9.73 -11.08
C GLY A 206 3.94 8.78 -9.89
N TYR A 207 2.77 8.65 -9.28
CA TYR A 207 2.48 7.73 -8.17
C TYR A 207 1.43 6.70 -8.56
N LEU A 208 1.42 5.57 -7.88
CA LEU A 208 0.38 4.55 -7.99
C LEU A 208 -0.30 4.33 -6.65
N ASN A 209 -1.60 4.06 -6.72
CA ASN A 209 -2.35 3.59 -5.57
C ASN A 209 -2.19 2.07 -5.43
N LYS A 210 -1.67 1.61 -4.30
CA LYS A 210 -1.58 0.17 -3.95
C LYS A 210 -2.72 -0.26 -3.01
N LYS A 211 -3.37 0.68 -2.31
CA LYS A 211 -4.50 0.39 -1.42
C LYS A 211 -5.65 -0.20 -2.22
N PHE A 212 -6.28 -1.22 -1.69
CA PHE A 212 -7.36 -1.97 -2.33
C PHE A 212 -6.97 -2.76 -3.60
N THR A 213 -5.69 -2.82 -3.95
CA THR A 213 -5.20 -3.67 -5.03
C THR A 213 -4.60 -4.93 -4.43
N HIS A 214 -5.24 -6.07 -4.69
CA HIS A 214 -4.77 -7.35 -4.18
C HIS A 214 -3.48 -7.74 -4.92
N PRO A 215 -2.38 -8.06 -4.24
CA PRO A 215 -1.13 -8.45 -4.91
C PRO A 215 -1.25 -9.72 -5.75
N GLY A 216 -2.20 -10.59 -5.45
CA GLY A 216 -2.52 -11.76 -6.27
C GLY A 216 -3.24 -11.45 -7.59
N PHE A 217 -3.66 -10.20 -7.80
CA PHE A 217 -4.30 -9.78 -9.04
C PHE A 217 -3.31 -9.88 -10.21
N THR A 218 -3.67 -10.69 -11.20
CA THR A 218 -2.88 -10.84 -12.44
C THR A 218 -3.76 -10.55 -13.66
N ASN A 219 -4.51 -11.54 -14.10
CA ASN A 219 -5.50 -11.42 -15.19
C ASN A 219 -6.91 -11.68 -14.69
N ALA A 220 -7.05 -12.12 -13.45
CA ALA A 220 -8.31 -12.37 -12.80
C ALA A 220 -8.40 -11.53 -11.53
N ILE A 221 -9.59 -11.01 -11.29
CA ILE A 221 -9.89 -10.23 -10.09
C ILE A 221 -9.84 -11.16 -8.89
N ILE A 222 -9.13 -10.76 -7.85
CA ILE A 222 -9.23 -11.40 -6.55
C ILE A 222 -10.42 -10.78 -5.83
N LYS A 223 -11.48 -11.56 -5.64
CA LYS A 223 -12.68 -11.10 -4.93
C LYS A 223 -12.41 -11.01 -3.43
N TYR A 224 -12.72 -9.88 -2.86
CA TYR A 224 -12.77 -9.64 -1.43
C TYR A 224 -13.92 -8.67 -1.13
N PRO A 225 -14.52 -8.69 0.07
CA PRO A 225 -15.49 -7.68 0.46
C PRO A 225 -14.79 -6.32 0.52
N PHE A 226 -15.25 -5.34 -0.29
CA PHE A 226 -14.71 -3.98 -0.21
C PHE A 226 -15.09 -3.39 1.16
N PRO A 227 -14.12 -3.05 2.02
CA PRO A 227 -14.41 -2.64 3.40
C PRO A 227 -15.05 -1.25 3.41
N THR A 228 -16.34 -1.21 3.73
CA THR A 228 -17.08 0.03 3.93
C THR A 228 -16.94 0.53 5.35
N PHE A 229 -16.96 -0.40 6.33
CA PHE A 229 -16.84 -0.09 7.74
C PHE A 229 -15.98 -1.14 8.45
N ARG A 230 -14.98 -0.70 9.19
CA ARG A 230 -14.01 -1.58 9.88
C ARG A 230 -13.92 -1.24 11.36
N LEU A 231 -13.54 -2.25 12.16
CA LEU A 231 -13.37 -2.10 13.60
C LEU A 231 -12.34 -1.01 13.97
N ALA A 232 -11.26 -0.86 13.20
CA ALA A 232 -10.28 0.19 13.44
C ALA A 232 -10.89 1.59 13.43
N GLU A 233 -11.87 1.86 12.55
CA GLU A 233 -12.59 3.14 12.52
C GLU A 233 -13.38 3.39 13.79
N LEU A 234 -14.03 2.35 14.33
CA LEU A 234 -14.74 2.47 15.61
C LEU A 234 -13.81 2.80 16.77
N TYR A 235 -12.59 2.21 16.79
CA TYR A 235 -11.59 2.56 17.81
C TYR A 235 -11.18 4.02 17.72
N LEU A 236 -10.96 4.53 16.50
CA LEU A 236 -10.61 5.94 16.27
C LEU A 236 -11.76 6.88 16.67
N ASN A 237 -12.98 6.58 16.25
CA ASN A 237 -14.17 7.36 16.61
C ASN A 237 -14.41 7.34 18.14
N TYR A 238 -14.14 6.22 18.79
CA TYR A 238 -14.25 6.12 20.23
C TYR A 238 -13.17 6.92 20.95
N ALA A 239 -11.93 6.90 20.48
CA ALA A 239 -10.85 7.73 21.02
C ALA A 239 -11.16 9.21 20.87
N GLU A 240 -11.63 9.64 19.68
CA GLU A 240 -12.07 11.02 19.44
C GLU A 240 -13.20 11.43 20.41
N ALA A 241 -14.22 10.60 20.55
CA ALA A 241 -15.32 10.87 21.49
C ALA A 241 -14.84 11.00 22.96
N LEU A 242 -13.85 10.20 23.38
CA LEU A 242 -13.27 10.31 24.71
C LEU A 242 -12.52 11.63 24.91
N ILE A 243 -11.80 12.09 23.90
CA ILE A 243 -11.09 13.37 23.94
C ILE A 243 -12.10 14.52 24.06
N GLU A 244 -13.17 14.50 23.24
CA GLU A 244 -14.21 15.53 23.25
C GLU A 244 -14.99 15.60 24.59
N ILE A 245 -15.29 14.45 25.21
CA ILE A 245 -16.06 14.39 26.46
C ILE A 245 -15.18 14.71 27.68
N GLY A 246 -13.96 14.24 27.71
CA GLY A 246 -13.14 14.19 28.91
C GLY A 246 -12.01 15.24 28.98
N GLY A 247 -11.70 15.92 27.89
CA GLY A 247 -10.45 16.67 27.81
C GLY A 247 -9.23 15.82 28.08
N SER A 248 -8.07 16.44 28.16
CA SER A 248 -6.78 15.76 28.40
C SER A 248 -6.62 15.06 29.76
N ASN A 249 -7.62 15.12 30.63
CA ASN A 249 -7.56 14.56 31.99
C ASN A 249 -8.12 13.12 32.09
N ASN A 250 -8.64 12.54 31.01
CA ASN A 250 -9.23 11.20 31.00
C ASN A 250 -8.54 10.20 30.05
N LEU A 251 -7.35 10.52 29.57
CA LEU A 251 -6.49 9.62 28.82
C LEU A 251 -5.39 9.04 29.68
#